data_187de9563f3aa245d9f37f1933a2c1d1
#
_entry.id   187de9563f3aa245d9f37f1933a2c1d1
#
_cell.length_a   1.000
_cell.length_b   1.000
_cell.length_c   1.000
_cell.angle_alpha   90.00
_cell.angle_beta   90.00
_cell.angle_gamma   90.00
#
_symmetry.space_group_name_H-M   'P 1'
#
loop_
_entity.id
_entity.type
_entity.pdbx_description
1 polymer ?
#
loop_
_entity_poly.entity_id
_entity_poly.type
_entity_poly.pdbx_seq_one_letter_code
_entity_poly.pdbx_strand_id
1 'polypeptide(L)'
;MAKATAKNRKTAARNRGTTSKKADEEEKAVSEQANPEASPQQQPTTATTEGSAAVETKEQSEKDKKALEESTHAKYERIKKGKLYLTDLQKLTVAELHELAKKENIKEYTALKKQDLIFRILKERIRQNGLMYGEGVLEVLPDGYGFLRNPSYNYLSSPDDIYVSPSQIRRFGLRTGNVVSGQIRPPKDSEKYFALLRVEAINFENPDNLAEKVVFSDLTPLHPENRFILETTPEELNMRIIDLVTPVGKGQRGLIVAPPRTGKTILLQKIANAISTNHPEVKLIVLLIDERPEEVTEMERKTADDVEVISSTFDEPAARHCQVANVVIEKAKRLVEYGVDVVILLDSITRLARAHNTEMPHSGKILTGGVDAGAMQQPKKFFGAARNVEGGGSITIFATALIDTGSKMDEVIFEEFKATGNMELHLDRRLVDKRIWPAIDISRSGTRREELLLDERELKLVYRLRRVLSELNPVEAVELLKSRLAKCRTNAEFLLTMNID
;
A
#
# COMPACT_ATOMS: atom_id res chain seq x y z
N MET A 1 34.28 -57.98 -19.67
CA MET A 1 35.31 -57.59 -20.64
C MET A 1 35.43 -56.12 -20.53
N ALA A 2 36.34 -55.55 -19.80
CA ALA A 2 37.69 -55.13 -20.23
C ALA A 2 37.59 -53.81 -21.05
N LYS A 3 38.16 -52.76 -20.73
CA LYS A 3 39.33 -52.12 -20.09
C LYS A 3 39.35 -50.69 -20.56
N ALA A 4 39.41 -49.68 -19.75
CA ALA A 4 40.62 -49.00 -19.25
C ALA A 4 41.39 -48.23 -20.36
N THR A 5 41.70 -47.00 -20.19
CA THR A 5 42.91 -46.31 -19.69
C THR A 5 42.85 -44.81 -20.07
N ALA A 6 42.95 -43.85 -19.27
CA ALA A 6 44.00 -43.31 -18.40
C ALA A 6 45.12 -42.51 -19.13
N LYS A 7 45.48 -41.41 -18.49
CA LYS A 7 46.77 -40.66 -18.52
C LYS A 7 46.82 -39.39 -19.38
N ASN A 8 47.39 -38.30 -19.03
CA ASN A 8 48.16 -37.83 -17.87
C ASN A 8 48.66 -36.41 -18.17
N ARG A 9 48.76 -35.58 -17.14
CA ARG A 9 49.92 -34.75 -16.75
C ARG A 9 50.41 -33.67 -17.71
N LYS A 10 50.85 -32.51 -17.30
CA LYS A 10 51.52 -31.93 -16.14
C LYS A 10 51.77 -30.45 -16.37
N THR A 11 51.65 -29.64 -15.36
CA THR A 11 52.69 -28.80 -14.70
C THR A 11 53.36 -27.73 -15.54
N ALA A 12 53.67 -26.57 -15.09
CA ALA A 12 54.17 -25.92 -13.91
C ALA A 12 54.32 -24.44 -14.23
N ALA A 13 54.05 -23.52 -13.40
CA ALA A 13 54.79 -22.98 -12.26
C ALA A 13 55.79 -21.85 -12.59
N ARG A 14 55.75 -20.86 -11.70
CA ARG A 14 56.83 -19.94 -11.29
C ARG A 14 57.17 -18.76 -12.22
N ASN A 15 57.37 -17.56 -11.79
CA ASN A 15 58.03 -17.03 -10.59
C ASN A 15 57.83 -15.49 -10.51
N ARG A 16 57.53 -14.93 -9.35
CA ARG A 16 58.42 -14.15 -8.48
C ARG A 16 58.98 -12.84 -9.06
N GLY A 17 58.76 -11.79 -8.32
CA GLY A 17 59.69 -10.96 -7.63
C GLY A 17 59.08 -9.57 -7.35
N THR A 18 58.71 -9.24 -6.13
CA THR A 18 59.50 -8.49 -5.09
C THR A 18 60.19 -7.28 -5.63
N THR A 19 60.00 -6.13 -5.11
CA THR A 19 60.44 -5.48 -3.85
C THR A 19 60.04 -4.01 -3.95
N SER A 20 59.47 -3.38 -3.01
CA SER A 20 59.87 -2.88 -1.70
C SER A 20 60.33 -1.42 -1.69
N LYS A 21 59.85 -0.81 -0.64
CA LYS A 21 60.42 0.33 0.15
C LYS A 21 60.07 1.74 -0.34
N LYS A 22 59.47 2.44 0.51
CA LYS A 22 59.77 3.18 1.76
C LYS A 22 59.93 4.65 1.46
N ALA A 23 59.17 5.43 2.17
CA ALA A 23 59.45 6.28 3.34
C ALA A 23 59.97 7.63 2.84
N ASP A 24 59.72 8.68 3.39
CA ASP A 24 59.49 9.29 4.66
C ASP A 24 59.21 10.79 4.42
N GLU A 25 58.35 11.34 5.25
CA GLU A 25 58.63 12.45 6.19
C GLU A 25 59.15 13.76 5.61
N GLU A 26 58.56 14.84 5.95
CA GLU A 26 58.81 15.91 6.93
C GLU A 26 58.11 17.19 6.52
N GLU A 27 57.24 17.73 7.31
CA GLU A 27 57.31 18.68 8.42
C GLU A 27 57.77 20.10 8.08
N LYS A 28 57.11 21.00 8.74
CA LYS A 28 57.40 22.39 9.17
C LYS A 28 56.76 23.50 8.36
N ALA A 29 55.83 24.21 8.91
CA ALA A 29 55.69 25.04 10.11
C ALA A 29 56.22 26.50 9.92
N VAL A 30 55.43 27.41 10.53
CA VAL A 30 55.83 28.72 11.09
C VAL A 30 55.79 29.89 10.08
N SER A 31 55.21 31.02 10.32
CA SER A 31 54.86 31.88 11.44
C SER A 31 54.19 33.13 10.92
N GLU A 32 53.21 33.64 11.62
CA GLU A 32 53.29 34.84 12.51
C GLU A 32 53.34 36.20 11.84
N GLN A 33 52.52 37.02 12.29
CA GLN A 33 52.47 38.32 12.98
C GLN A 33 51.71 39.38 12.21
N ALA A 34 50.99 40.37 12.72
CA ALA A 34 50.64 40.83 14.03
C ALA A 34 49.53 41.90 13.86
N ASN A 35 48.77 42.09 14.90
CA ASN A 35 47.93 43.27 15.23
C ASN A 35 48.82 44.52 15.50
N PRO A 36 48.39 45.81 15.62
CA PRO A 36 47.49 46.20 16.69
C PRO A 36 46.53 47.42 16.49
N GLU A 37 45.60 47.57 17.44
CA GLU A 37 45.11 48.80 18.13
C GLU A 37 44.18 49.77 17.37
N ALA A 38 43.01 50.22 17.87
CA ALA A 38 42.70 50.75 19.20
C ALA A 38 41.15 50.89 19.37
N SER A 39 40.71 50.61 20.58
CA SER A 39 39.42 51.07 21.16
C SER A 39 39.59 52.53 21.66
N PRO A 40 38.53 53.28 22.18
CA PRO A 40 37.42 52.83 22.99
C PRO A 40 36.08 53.65 22.97
N GLN A 41 35.10 53.16 23.73
CA GLN A 41 33.98 53.86 24.44
C GLN A 41 32.71 54.17 23.63
N GLN A 42 31.50 53.80 24.01
CA GLN A 42 30.76 53.87 25.26
C GLN A 42 29.44 53.04 25.14
N GLN A 43 29.09 52.31 26.17
CA GLN A 43 27.74 51.86 26.45
C GLN A 43 26.84 53.03 26.91
N PRO A 44 25.44 52.93 26.76
CA PRO A 44 24.71 52.20 27.76
C PRO A 44 23.44 51.44 27.25
N THR A 45 23.23 50.29 27.87
CA THR A 45 21.99 49.68 28.33
C THR A 45 20.65 50.05 27.64
N THR A 46 20.01 49.08 27.02
CA THR A 46 18.65 48.67 27.44
C THR A 46 18.34 47.23 26.94
N ALA A 47 17.79 46.46 27.86
CA ALA A 47 17.45 45.05 27.73
C ALA A 47 16.16 44.82 26.96
N THR A 48 16.00 43.55 26.52
CA THR A 48 14.74 42.84 26.19
C THR A 48 13.98 43.27 24.94
N THR A 49 14.10 42.48 23.89
CA THR A 49 12.99 41.94 23.06
C THR A 49 13.50 41.28 21.77
N GLU A 50 14.13 40.09 21.84
CA GLU A 50 14.46 39.28 20.62
C GLU A 50 14.05 37.83 20.74
N GLY A 51 13.01 37.51 21.53
CA GLY A 51 12.45 36.17 21.64
C GLY A 51 11.08 35.99 20.94
N SER A 52 10.42 37.09 20.54
CA SER A 52 9.04 37.04 20.04
C SER A 52 8.89 37.09 18.51
N ALA A 53 9.81 37.75 17.82
CA ALA A 53 9.67 37.95 16.37
C ALA A 53 10.07 36.73 15.51
N ALA A 54 10.91 35.82 16.02
CA ALA A 54 11.35 34.64 15.28
C ALA A 54 10.33 33.47 15.38
N VAL A 55 9.49 33.46 16.40
CA VAL A 55 8.41 32.47 16.57
C VAL A 55 7.18 32.91 15.77
N GLU A 56 6.83 34.18 15.78
CA GLU A 56 5.70 34.71 14.99
C GLU A 56 5.95 34.61 13.47
N THR A 57 7.18 34.79 13.01
CA THR A 57 7.53 34.62 11.57
C THR A 57 7.50 33.16 11.13
N LYS A 58 7.80 32.19 11.99
CA LYS A 58 7.66 30.76 11.67
C LYS A 58 6.22 30.30 11.68
N GLU A 59 5.44 30.72 12.66
CA GLU A 59 4.00 30.39 12.71
C GLU A 59 3.17 31.07 11.59
N GLN A 60 3.52 32.29 11.18
CA GLN A 60 2.92 32.92 10.01
C GLN A 60 3.34 32.23 8.72
N SER A 61 4.61 31.85 8.55
CA SER A 61 5.09 31.09 7.40
C SER A 61 4.45 29.69 7.29
N GLU A 62 4.18 29.01 8.41
CA GLU A 62 3.47 27.73 8.43
C GLU A 62 1.97 27.90 8.20
N LYS A 63 1.33 28.96 8.71
CA LYS A 63 -0.06 29.30 8.42
C LYS A 63 -0.26 29.70 6.97
N ASP A 64 0.66 30.44 6.40
CA ASP A 64 0.64 30.84 4.98
C ASP A 64 0.91 29.64 4.05
N LYS A 65 1.78 28.70 4.43
CA LYS A 65 1.95 27.43 3.72
C LYS A 65 0.70 26.56 3.79
N LYS A 66 0.10 26.38 4.97
CA LYS A 66 -1.17 25.65 5.12
C LYS A 66 -2.33 26.30 4.36
N ALA A 67 -2.43 27.62 4.39
CA ALA A 67 -3.44 28.36 3.61
C ALA A 67 -3.18 28.25 2.09
N LEU A 68 -1.92 28.15 1.66
CA LEU A 68 -1.56 27.93 0.26
C LEU A 68 -1.84 26.50 -0.18
N GLU A 69 -1.62 25.51 0.68
CA GLU A 69 -1.96 24.10 0.46
C GLU A 69 -3.48 23.89 0.44
N GLU A 70 -4.23 24.47 1.36
CA GLU A 70 -5.71 24.48 1.30
C GLU A 70 -6.22 25.21 0.06
N SER A 71 -5.59 26.30 -0.38
CA SER A 71 -5.97 27.00 -1.60
C SER A 71 -5.64 26.21 -2.87
N THR A 72 -4.59 25.42 -2.90
CA THR A 72 -4.25 24.54 -4.04
C THR A 72 -5.15 23.32 -4.08
N HIS A 73 -5.48 22.70 -2.94
CA HIS A 73 -6.45 21.62 -2.85
C HIS A 73 -7.87 22.10 -3.17
N ALA A 74 -8.28 23.27 -2.67
CA ALA A 74 -9.57 23.89 -3.00
C ALA A 74 -9.66 24.30 -4.48
N LYS A 75 -8.57 24.74 -5.11
CA LYS A 75 -8.47 24.96 -6.56
C LYS A 75 -8.59 23.65 -7.33
N TYR A 76 -7.91 22.59 -6.89
CA TYR A 76 -8.01 21.27 -7.48
C TYR A 76 -9.44 20.73 -7.40
N GLU A 77 -10.09 20.81 -6.25
CA GLU A 77 -11.50 20.42 -6.05
C GLU A 77 -12.48 21.25 -6.88
N ARG A 78 -12.25 22.56 -7.02
CA ARG A 78 -13.05 23.43 -7.93
C ARG A 78 -12.86 23.05 -9.38
N ILE A 79 -11.63 22.75 -9.78
CA ILE A 79 -11.29 22.29 -11.13
C ILE A 79 -11.96 20.94 -11.38
N LYS A 80 -11.94 20.05 -10.37
CA LYS A 80 -12.59 18.73 -10.40
C LYS A 80 -14.11 18.83 -10.52
N LYS A 81 -14.76 19.77 -9.79
CA LYS A 81 -16.22 19.96 -9.83
C LYS A 81 -16.74 20.66 -11.09
N GLY A 82 -15.90 21.39 -11.82
CA GLY A 82 -16.32 22.16 -13.00
C GLY A 82 -15.86 21.60 -14.35
N LYS A 83 -15.05 20.55 -14.38
CA LYS A 83 -14.43 20.01 -15.59
C LYS A 83 -14.79 18.55 -15.79
N LEU A 84 -15.00 18.17 -17.04
CA LEU A 84 -15.34 16.81 -17.43
C LEU A 84 -14.11 15.93 -17.34
N TYR A 85 -14.17 14.97 -16.45
CA TYR A 85 -13.18 13.91 -16.39
C TYR A 85 -13.61 12.73 -17.25
N LEU A 86 -12.66 12.17 -18.00
CA LEU A 86 -12.84 10.92 -18.73
C LEU A 86 -13.33 9.80 -17.80
N THR A 87 -12.77 9.70 -16.60
CA THR A 87 -13.14 8.76 -15.55
C THR A 87 -14.61 8.84 -15.12
N ASP A 88 -15.21 10.01 -15.12
CA ASP A 88 -16.62 10.17 -14.77
C ASP A 88 -17.54 9.59 -15.85
N LEU A 89 -17.18 9.76 -17.12
CA LEU A 89 -17.93 9.15 -18.24
C LEU A 89 -17.74 7.62 -18.28
N GLN A 90 -16.59 7.13 -17.90
CA GLN A 90 -16.32 5.68 -17.86
C GLN A 90 -17.16 4.94 -16.79
N LYS A 91 -17.48 5.59 -15.68
CA LYS A 91 -18.35 5.05 -14.61
C LYS A 91 -19.83 4.97 -15.03
N LEU A 92 -20.27 5.80 -15.98
CA LEU A 92 -21.65 5.84 -16.41
C LEU A 92 -22.04 4.56 -17.17
N THR A 93 -23.31 4.17 -17.01
CA THR A 93 -23.93 3.10 -17.78
C THR A 93 -24.18 3.54 -19.23
N VAL A 94 -24.37 2.59 -20.14
CA VAL A 94 -24.69 2.92 -21.55
C VAL A 94 -25.97 3.73 -21.69
N ALA A 95 -26.98 3.48 -20.83
CA ALA A 95 -28.23 4.22 -20.82
C ALA A 95 -28.00 5.71 -20.44
N GLU A 96 -27.23 5.97 -19.39
CA GLU A 96 -26.88 7.33 -18.97
C GLU A 96 -26.03 8.06 -20.01
N LEU A 97 -25.12 7.36 -20.68
CA LEU A 97 -24.34 7.92 -21.79
C LEU A 97 -25.22 8.27 -22.99
N HIS A 98 -26.26 7.47 -23.28
CA HIS A 98 -27.25 7.80 -24.32
C HIS A 98 -28.05 9.06 -23.98
N GLU A 99 -28.49 9.21 -22.73
CA GLU A 99 -29.17 10.44 -22.29
C GLU A 99 -28.25 11.67 -22.39
N LEU A 100 -26.99 11.50 -22.05
CA LEU A 100 -25.97 12.52 -22.16
C LEU A 100 -25.74 12.92 -23.63
N ALA A 101 -25.58 11.94 -24.52
CA ALA A 101 -25.42 12.16 -25.96
C ALA A 101 -26.62 12.87 -26.58
N LYS A 102 -27.84 12.56 -26.09
CA LYS A 102 -29.06 13.23 -26.50
C LYS A 102 -29.09 14.69 -26.04
N LYS A 103 -28.67 14.99 -24.82
CA LYS A 103 -28.56 16.36 -24.28
C LYS A 103 -27.57 17.22 -25.07
N GLU A 104 -26.52 16.60 -25.61
CA GLU A 104 -25.47 17.27 -26.37
C GLU A 104 -25.71 17.26 -27.89
N ASN A 105 -26.90 16.87 -28.34
CA ASN A 105 -27.31 16.84 -29.75
C ASN A 105 -26.40 16.00 -30.68
N ILE A 106 -25.81 14.90 -30.15
CA ILE A 106 -24.97 14.02 -30.93
C ILE A 106 -25.83 13.18 -31.85
N LYS A 107 -25.50 13.15 -33.14
CA LYS A 107 -26.22 12.34 -34.14
C LYS A 107 -25.71 10.90 -34.14
N GLU A 108 -26.61 9.92 -34.39
CA GLU A 108 -26.27 8.51 -34.59
C GLU A 108 -25.54 7.83 -33.39
N TYR A 109 -25.98 8.08 -32.17
CA TYR A 109 -25.35 7.54 -30.96
C TYR A 109 -25.88 6.15 -30.56
N THR A 110 -27.04 5.72 -31.05
CA THR A 110 -27.74 4.51 -30.59
C THR A 110 -27.10 3.19 -31.01
N ALA A 111 -26.27 3.20 -32.09
CA ALA A 111 -25.61 2.01 -32.61
C ALA A 111 -24.14 1.89 -32.15
N LEU A 112 -23.67 2.80 -31.30
CA LEU A 112 -22.27 2.86 -30.89
C LEU A 112 -21.99 1.97 -29.67
N LYS A 113 -20.81 1.36 -29.63
CA LYS A 113 -20.29 0.74 -28.42
C LYS A 113 -20.01 1.79 -27.34
N LYS A 114 -20.01 1.40 -26.07
CA LYS A 114 -19.78 2.30 -24.92
C LYS A 114 -18.58 3.23 -25.14
N GLN A 115 -17.48 2.69 -25.65
CA GLN A 115 -16.24 3.42 -25.91
C GLN A 115 -16.36 4.47 -27.02
N ASP A 116 -16.96 4.09 -28.15
CA ASP A 116 -17.17 5.00 -29.28
C ASP A 116 -18.15 6.12 -28.91
N LEU A 117 -19.11 5.82 -28.04
CA LEU A 117 -20.06 6.77 -27.50
C LEU A 117 -19.38 7.80 -26.58
N ILE A 118 -18.56 7.32 -25.63
CA ILE A 118 -17.73 8.18 -24.79
C ILE A 118 -16.83 9.07 -25.65
N PHE A 119 -16.16 8.48 -26.65
CA PHE A 119 -15.31 9.21 -27.58
C PHE A 119 -16.07 10.33 -28.33
N ARG A 120 -17.27 10.05 -28.83
CA ARG A 120 -18.10 11.07 -29.50
C ARG A 120 -18.57 12.17 -28.58
N ILE A 121 -19.03 11.83 -27.38
CA ILE A 121 -19.42 12.80 -26.35
C ILE A 121 -18.24 13.72 -26.03
N LEU A 122 -17.06 13.14 -25.81
CA LEU A 122 -15.87 13.90 -25.52
C LEU A 122 -15.43 14.81 -26.69
N LYS A 123 -15.49 14.30 -27.93
CA LYS A 123 -15.15 15.08 -29.13
C LYS A 123 -16.06 16.30 -29.28
N GLU A 124 -17.35 16.16 -29.03
CA GLU A 124 -18.29 17.27 -29.10
C GLU A 124 -18.08 18.29 -27.97
N ARG A 125 -17.81 17.81 -26.74
CA ARG A 125 -17.53 18.69 -25.59
C ARG A 125 -16.19 19.43 -25.71
N ILE A 126 -15.16 18.82 -26.31
CA ILE A 126 -13.90 19.53 -26.63
C ILE A 126 -14.16 20.67 -27.60
N ARG A 127 -15.06 20.43 -28.56
CA ARG A 127 -15.46 21.45 -29.51
C ARG A 127 -16.12 22.66 -28.85
N GLN A 128 -16.84 22.43 -27.74
CA GLN A 128 -17.56 23.46 -26.99
C GLN A 128 -16.69 24.08 -25.88
N ASN A 129 -15.89 23.30 -25.14
CA ASN A 129 -15.20 23.72 -23.90
C ASN A 129 -13.65 23.65 -23.96
N GLY A 130 -13.06 23.19 -25.04
CA GLY A 130 -11.61 23.30 -25.34
C GLY A 130 -10.63 22.43 -24.56
N LEU A 131 -10.94 21.85 -23.39
CA LEU A 131 -10.01 21.12 -22.55
C LEU A 131 -10.63 19.86 -21.95
N MET A 132 -9.89 18.74 -22.01
CA MET A 132 -10.20 17.47 -21.36
C MET A 132 -9.20 17.17 -20.28
N TYR A 133 -9.67 16.50 -19.23
CA TYR A 133 -8.83 16.03 -18.14
C TYR A 133 -8.96 14.52 -17.97
N GLY A 134 -7.86 13.88 -17.64
CA GLY A 134 -7.80 12.47 -17.31
C GLY A 134 -6.90 12.24 -16.11
N GLU A 135 -7.19 11.18 -15.37
CA GLU A 135 -6.43 10.70 -14.23
C GLU A 135 -6.28 9.20 -14.31
N GLY A 136 -5.16 8.70 -13.85
CA GLY A 136 -4.91 7.27 -13.74
C GLY A 136 -3.60 6.96 -13.06
N VAL A 137 -3.38 5.67 -12.80
CA VAL A 137 -2.12 5.17 -12.23
C VAL A 137 -1.15 4.85 -13.36
N LEU A 138 0.02 5.43 -13.33
CA LEU A 138 1.03 5.24 -14.36
C LEU A 138 1.65 3.84 -14.28
N GLU A 139 1.62 3.12 -15.39
CA GLU A 139 2.44 1.94 -15.65
C GLU A 139 3.47 2.30 -16.73
N VAL A 140 4.75 2.25 -16.37
CA VAL A 140 5.86 2.51 -17.32
C VAL A 140 6.29 1.18 -17.93
N LEU A 141 6.31 1.13 -19.26
CA LEU A 141 6.74 -0.04 -20.03
C LEU A 141 8.25 -0.03 -20.27
N PRO A 142 8.85 -1.19 -20.59
CA PRO A 142 10.30 -1.30 -20.82
C PRO A 142 10.85 -0.35 -21.91
N ASP A 143 10.02 -0.01 -22.89
CA ASP A 143 10.36 0.92 -23.97
C ASP A 143 10.42 2.40 -23.52
N GLY A 144 10.13 2.67 -22.24
CA GLY A 144 10.25 3.98 -21.62
C GLY A 144 9.06 4.92 -21.83
N TYR A 145 8.00 4.50 -22.51
CA TYR A 145 6.69 5.17 -22.47
C TYR A 145 5.78 4.50 -21.45
N GLY A 146 4.62 5.08 -21.17
CA GLY A 146 3.69 4.52 -20.20
C GLY A 146 2.24 4.77 -20.54
N PHE A 147 1.37 4.17 -19.71
CA PHE A 147 -0.07 4.37 -19.75
C PHE A 147 -0.61 4.69 -18.36
N LEU A 148 -1.58 5.60 -18.31
CA LEU A 148 -2.37 5.80 -17.11
C LEU A 148 -3.49 4.77 -17.10
N ARG A 149 -3.40 3.84 -16.15
CA ARG A 149 -4.35 2.75 -15.96
C ARG A 149 -5.50 3.18 -15.06
N ASN A 150 -6.70 2.69 -15.35
CA ASN A 150 -7.88 3.02 -14.57
C ASN A 150 -8.19 1.92 -13.53
N PRO A 151 -8.48 2.27 -12.27
CA PRO A 151 -8.90 1.31 -11.25
C PRO A 151 -10.17 0.52 -11.64
N SER A 152 -11.09 1.13 -12.41
CA SER A 152 -12.30 0.43 -12.91
C SER A 152 -12.02 -0.77 -13.83
N TYR A 153 -10.81 -0.89 -14.36
CA TYR A 153 -10.33 -2.04 -15.13
C TYR A 153 -9.24 -2.81 -14.36
N ASN A 154 -9.22 -2.70 -13.05
CA ASN A 154 -8.23 -3.36 -12.19
C ASN A 154 -6.77 -3.08 -12.62
N TYR A 155 -6.50 -1.85 -13.13
CA TYR A 155 -5.19 -1.44 -13.67
C TYR A 155 -4.68 -2.28 -14.86
N LEU A 156 -5.53 -3.08 -15.47
CA LEU A 156 -5.19 -3.82 -16.66
C LEU A 156 -5.26 -2.96 -17.92
N SER A 157 -4.60 -3.42 -18.99
CA SER A 157 -4.62 -2.73 -20.27
C SER A 157 -6.04 -2.61 -20.82
N SER A 158 -6.44 -1.40 -21.12
CA SER A 158 -7.76 -1.05 -21.64
C SER A 158 -7.61 -0.11 -22.84
N PRO A 159 -8.56 -0.11 -23.78
CA PRO A 159 -8.60 0.89 -24.84
C PRO A 159 -8.75 2.32 -24.35
N ASP A 160 -9.23 2.50 -23.11
CA ASP A 160 -9.44 3.80 -22.47
C ASP A 160 -8.19 4.33 -21.77
N ASP A 161 -7.07 3.63 -21.86
CA ASP A 161 -5.81 4.06 -21.25
C ASP A 161 -5.28 5.34 -21.90
N ILE A 162 -4.62 6.15 -21.10
CA ILE A 162 -4.05 7.42 -21.54
C ILE A 162 -2.53 7.24 -21.74
N TYR A 163 -2.08 7.43 -22.95
CA TYR A 163 -0.65 7.35 -23.29
C TYR A 163 0.15 8.50 -22.67
N VAL A 164 1.29 8.16 -22.05
CA VAL A 164 2.26 9.10 -21.51
C VAL A 164 3.59 8.96 -22.24
N SER A 165 4.09 10.07 -22.76
CA SER A 165 5.32 10.07 -23.58
C SER A 165 6.58 9.88 -22.74
N PRO A 166 7.66 9.30 -23.29
CA PRO A 166 8.95 9.17 -22.60
C PRO A 166 9.54 10.51 -22.16
N SER A 167 9.25 11.58 -22.90
CA SER A 167 9.71 12.93 -22.56
C SER A 167 9.05 13.46 -21.29
N GLN A 168 7.75 13.21 -21.09
CA GLN A 168 7.04 13.57 -19.86
C GLN A 168 7.51 12.73 -18.67
N ILE A 169 7.69 11.42 -18.87
CA ILE A 169 8.21 10.51 -17.83
C ILE A 169 9.57 10.99 -17.34
N ARG A 170 10.50 11.30 -18.27
CA ARG A 170 11.83 11.79 -17.89
C ARG A 170 11.81 13.19 -17.29
N ARG A 171 10.99 14.10 -17.85
CA ARG A 171 10.92 15.49 -17.37
C ARG A 171 10.49 15.57 -15.90
N PHE A 172 9.48 14.81 -15.51
CA PHE A 172 8.92 14.81 -14.15
C PHE A 172 9.46 13.67 -13.28
N GLY A 173 10.36 12.82 -13.78
CA GLY A 173 10.86 11.67 -13.00
C GLY A 173 9.78 10.66 -12.62
N LEU A 174 8.75 10.51 -13.46
CA LEU A 174 7.61 9.64 -13.16
C LEU A 174 8.02 8.17 -13.09
N ARG A 175 7.38 7.45 -12.19
CA ARG A 175 7.61 6.02 -11.98
C ARG A 175 6.28 5.27 -11.96
N THR A 176 6.33 3.97 -12.22
CA THR A 176 5.16 3.10 -12.07
C THR A 176 4.55 3.27 -10.68
N GLY A 177 3.22 3.39 -10.63
CA GLY A 177 2.46 3.62 -9.41
C GLY A 177 2.11 5.08 -9.12
N ASN A 178 2.75 6.08 -9.78
CA ASN A 178 2.33 7.46 -9.63
C ASN A 178 0.89 7.66 -10.12
N VAL A 179 0.07 8.31 -9.32
CA VAL A 179 -1.24 8.80 -9.75
C VAL A 179 -1.01 10.12 -10.48
N VAL A 180 -1.30 10.14 -11.77
CA VAL A 180 -1.06 11.32 -12.61
C VAL A 180 -2.38 11.84 -13.13
N SER A 181 -2.63 13.12 -12.94
CA SER A 181 -3.77 13.83 -13.52
C SER A 181 -3.30 14.99 -14.40
N GLY A 182 -4.04 15.25 -15.47
CA GLY A 182 -3.67 16.33 -16.37
C GLY A 182 -4.57 16.46 -17.60
N GLN A 183 -4.18 17.38 -18.44
CA GLN A 183 -4.87 17.64 -19.71
C GLN A 183 -4.58 16.54 -20.72
N ILE A 184 -5.62 16.02 -21.33
CA ILE A 184 -5.53 14.98 -22.36
C ILE A 184 -6.12 15.45 -23.68
N ARG A 185 -5.74 14.79 -24.76
CA ARG A 185 -6.32 14.95 -26.09
C ARG A 185 -6.87 13.64 -26.61
N PRO A 186 -7.87 13.66 -27.46
CA PRO A 186 -8.34 12.48 -28.16
C PRO A 186 -7.26 11.93 -29.11
N PRO A 187 -7.35 10.61 -29.44
CA PRO A 187 -6.48 10.02 -30.44
C PRO A 187 -6.67 10.68 -31.81
N LYS A 188 -5.58 10.80 -32.57
CA LYS A 188 -5.60 11.17 -33.99
C LYS A 188 -5.99 9.96 -34.84
N ASP A 189 -6.26 10.16 -36.13
CA ASP A 189 -6.73 9.11 -37.04
C ASP A 189 -5.83 7.85 -37.10
N SER A 190 -4.52 7.98 -36.77
CA SER A 190 -3.55 6.88 -36.71
C SER A 190 -3.28 6.35 -35.26
N GLU A 191 -3.83 6.98 -34.25
CA GLU A 191 -3.59 6.65 -32.84
C GLU A 191 -4.78 5.86 -32.25
N LYS A 192 -4.49 4.98 -31.29
CA LYS A 192 -5.54 4.17 -30.60
C LYS A 192 -5.94 4.72 -29.24
N TYR A 193 -5.05 5.46 -28.58
CA TYR A 193 -5.20 5.88 -27.18
C TYR A 193 -5.29 7.40 -27.05
N PHE A 194 -5.97 7.85 -26.00
CA PHE A 194 -5.84 9.24 -25.56
C PHE A 194 -4.39 9.54 -25.21
N ALA A 195 -3.98 10.79 -25.34
CA ALA A 195 -2.61 11.18 -25.03
C ALA A 195 -2.57 12.31 -24.00
N LEU A 196 -1.73 12.16 -22.96
CA LEU A 196 -1.49 13.20 -21.97
C LEU A 196 -0.73 14.36 -22.63
N LEU A 197 -1.31 15.56 -22.58
CA LEU A 197 -0.70 16.79 -23.10
C LEU A 197 0.13 17.48 -22.03
N ARG A 198 -0.44 17.65 -20.84
CA ARG A 198 0.17 18.37 -19.74
C ARG A 198 -0.14 17.67 -18.42
N VAL A 199 0.89 17.44 -17.62
CA VAL A 199 0.75 16.98 -16.23
C VAL A 199 0.36 18.17 -15.38
N GLU A 200 -0.72 18.05 -14.61
CA GLU A 200 -1.21 19.10 -13.70
C GLU A 200 -1.03 18.72 -12.24
N ALA A 201 -1.14 17.43 -11.89
CA ALA A 201 -0.83 16.93 -10.56
C ALA A 201 -0.20 15.53 -10.62
N ILE A 202 0.64 15.24 -9.63
CA ILE A 202 1.23 13.93 -9.37
C ILE A 202 0.94 13.58 -7.92
N ASN A 203 0.29 12.44 -7.68
CA ASN A 203 -0.19 12.02 -6.34
C ASN A 203 -0.91 13.15 -5.60
N PHE A 204 -1.77 13.88 -6.33
CA PHE A 204 -2.60 15.01 -5.85
C PHE A 204 -1.84 16.28 -5.46
N GLU A 205 -0.52 16.33 -5.64
CA GLU A 205 0.32 17.52 -5.43
C GLU A 205 0.83 18.14 -6.74
N ASN A 206 1.42 19.34 -6.62
CA ASN A 206 2.04 20.02 -7.75
C ASN A 206 3.20 19.17 -8.31
N PRO A 207 3.32 18.98 -9.64
CA PRO A 207 4.40 18.23 -10.27
C PRO A 207 5.81 18.66 -9.89
N ASP A 208 6.00 19.94 -9.57
CA ASP A 208 7.32 20.50 -9.22
C ASP A 208 7.86 19.93 -7.89
N ASN A 209 6.97 19.48 -6.99
CA ASN A 209 7.34 18.92 -5.69
C ASN A 209 7.93 17.50 -5.78
N LEU A 210 7.78 16.80 -6.91
CA LEU A 210 8.26 15.42 -7.04
C LEU A 210 9.78 15.29 -6.88
N ALA A 211 10.54 16.30 -7.31
CA ALA A 211 12.00 16.28 -7.21
C ALA A 211 12.51 16.29 -5.76
N GLU A 212 11.71 16.76 -4.81
CA GLU A 212 12.04 16.84 -3.38
C GLU A 212 11.66 15.58 -2.61
N LYS A 213 10.87 14.68 -3.21
CA LYS A 213 10.38 13.47 -2.55
C LYS A 213 11.44 12.37 -2.50
N VAL A 214 11.67 11.83 -1.31
CA VAL A 214 12.59 10.70 -1.10
C VAL A 214 11.96 9.41 -1.64
N VAL A 215 12.75 8.61 -2.32
CA VAL A 215 12.30 7.32 -2.88
C VAL A 215 11.98 6.35 -1.75
N PHE A 216 10.92 5.55 -1.88
CA PHE A 216 10.48 4.60 -0.85
C PHE A 216 11.59 3.65 -0.36
N SER A 217 12.52 3.24 -1.23
CA SER A 217 13.65 2.40 -0.85
C SER A 217 14.64 3.07 0.11
N ASP A 218 14.70 4.41 0.06
CA ASP A 218 15.67 5.21 0.81
C ASP A 218 15.07 5.79 2.10
N LEU A 219 13.76 5.58 2.30
CA LEU A 219 13.08 5.96 3.54
C LEU A 219 13.48 5.05 4.70
N THR A 220 13.74 5.62 5.87
CA THR A 220 14.08 4.89 7.10
C THR A 220 12.87 4.11 7.62
N PRO A 221 12.93 2.76 7.71
CA PRO A 221 11.82 1.96 8.22
C PRO A 221 11.77 2.00 9.76
N LEU A 222 10.57 2.20 10.30
CA LEU A 222 10.29 2.19 11.73
C LEU A 222 9.38 1.01 12.10
N HIS A 223 9.34 0.67 13.40
CA HIS A 223 8.33 -0.23 13.94
C HIS A 223 6.95 0.46 13.92
N PRO A 224 5.86 -0.32 13.84
CA PRO A 224 4.52 0.21 14.07
C PRO A 224 4.38 0.78 15.48
N GLU A 225 4.07 2.07 15.60
CA GLU A 225 3.88 2.77 16.88
C GLU A 225 2.47 3.39 16.98
N ASN A 226 1.92 3.82 15.83
CA ASN A 226 0.57 4.37 15.76
C ASN A 226 -0.44 3.26 15.56
N ARG A 227 -1.32 3.03 16.54
CA ARG A 227 -2.34 1.97 16.50
C ARG A 227 -3.51 2.33 15.61
N PHE A 228 -4.02 1.37 14.84
CA PHE A 228 -5.36 1.38 14.28
C PHE A 228 -6.37 0.95 15.34
N ILE A 229 -7.43 1.71 15.48
CA ILE A 229 -8.58 1.34 16.31
C ILE A 229 -9.64 0.74 15.40
N LEU A 230 -9.94 -0.54 15.57
CA LEU A 230 -10.93 -1.26 14.78
C LEU A 230 -12.30 -1.31 15.48
N GLU A 231 -12.36 -1.03 16.76
CA GLU A 231 -13.61 -0.93 17.49
C GLU A 231 -14.49 0.20 16.92
N THR A 232 -15.71 -0.13 16.46
CA THR A 232 -16.67 0.82 15.88
C THR A 232 -17.91 0.95 16.74
N THR A 233 -18.73 -0.10 16.82
CA THR A 233 -19.96 -0.13 17.60
C THR A 233 -19.89 -1.19 18.70
N PRO A 234 -20.68 -1.06 19.78
CA PRO A 234 -20.71 -2.04 20.87
C PRO A 234 -21.08 -3.45 20.41
N GLU A 235 -21.88 -3.57 19.35
CA GLU A 235 -22.38 -4.82 18.79
C GLU A 235 -21.35 -5.53 17.89
N GLU A 236 -20.37 -4.78 17.34
CA GLU A 236 -19.36 -5.35 16.43
C GLU A 236 -18.23 -6.02 17.23
N LEU A 237 -18.58 -7.16 17.84
CA LEU A 237 -17.66 -7.92 18.71
C LEU A 237 -16.41 -8.44 17.97
N ASN A 238 -16.46 -8.63 16.65
CA ASN A 238 -15.32 -9.15 15.90
C ASN A 238 -14.14 -8.16 15.95
N MET A 239 -14.42 -6.89 15.69
CA MET A 239 -13.40 -5.83 15.67
C MET A 239 -12.89 -5.55 17.09
N ARG A 240 -13.80 -5.58 18.08
CA ARG A 240 -13.44 -5.45 19.49
C ARG A 240 -12.50 -6.56 19.96
N ILE A 241 -12.74 -7.81 19.55
CA ILE A 241 -11.87 -8.95 19.87
C ILE A 241 -10.50 -8.79 19.21
N ILE A 242 -10.45 -8.38 17.94
CA ILE A 242 -9.18 -8.17 17.23
C ILE A 242 -8.35 -7.10 17.92
N ASP A 243 -8.93 -5.97 18.30
CA ASP A 243 -8.22 -4.89 19.00
C ASP A 243 -7.59 -5.34 20.33
N LEU A 244 -8.23 -6.29 21.03
CA LEU A 244 -7.71 -6.84 22.29
C LEU A 244 -6.67 -7.96 22.09
N VAL A 245 -6.86 -8.78 21.04
CA VAL A 245 -6.05 -9.99 20.83
C VAL A 245 -4.89 -9.72 19.89
N THR A 246 -5.07 -8.90 18.87
CA THR A 246 -4.07 -8.62 17.85
C THR A 246 -4.08 -7.13 17.51
N PRO A 247 -3.64 -6.25 18.41
CA PRO A 247 -3.57 -4.83 18.12
C PRO A 247 -2.72 -4.59 16.87
N VAL A 248 -3.16 -3.69 16.02
CA VAL A 248 -2.55 -3.42 14.72
C VAL A 248 -2.03 -2.00 14.67
N GLY A 249 -0.82 -1.83 14.18
CA GLY A 249 -0.22 -0.51 13.98
C GLY A 249 -0.01 -0.16 12.51
N LYS A 250 0.11 1.14 12.24
CA LYS A 250 0.49 1.67 10.91
C LYS A 250 1.86 1.12 10.54
N GLY A 251 1.96 0.42 9.41
CA GLY A 251 3.17 -0.30 9.00
C GLY A 251 3.21 -1.79 9.35
N GLN A 252 2.11 -2.35 9.86
CA GLN A 252 2.02 -3.77 10.27
C GLN A 252 2.06 -4.73 9.07
N ARG A 253 2.73 -5.87 9.25
CA ARG A 253 2.69 -7.04 8.36
C ARG A 253 1.84 -8.13 9.01
N GLY A 254 0.51 -8.06 8.80
CA GLY A 254 -0.44 -8.97 9.40
C GLY A 254 -0.77 -10.16 8.50
N LEU A 255 -0.71 -11.36 9.07
CA LEU A 255 -1.21 -12.58 8.44
C LEU A 255 -2.53 -13.01 9.08
N ILE A 256 -3.58 -13.14 8.29
CA ILE A 256 -4.83 -13.77 8.66
C ILE A 256 -4.76 -15.24 8.21
N VAL A 257 -4.45 -16.10 9.14
CA VAL A 257 -4.23 -17.54 8.89
C VAL A 257 -5.58 -18.24 8.92
N ALA A 258 -6.04 -18.69 7.77
CA ALA A 258 -7.41 -19.16 7.61
C ALA A 258 -7.48 -20.54 6.96
N PRO A 259 -8.01 -21.56 7.66
CA PRO A 259 -8.51 -22.76 7.00
C PRO A 259 -9.69 -22.42 6.05
N PRO A 260 -9.96 -23.26 5.04
CA PRO A 260 -11.09 -23.04 4.14
C PRO A 260 -12.43 -22.94 4.91
N ARG A 261 -13.32 -22.02 4.47
CA ARG A 261 -14.67 -21.80 5.00
C ARG A 261 -14.72 -21.29 6.46
N THR A 262 -13.71 -20.55 6.89
CA THR A 262 -13.69 -19.95 8.25
C THR A 262 -14.15 -18.49 8.31
N GLY A 263 -14.78 -17.97 7.24
CA GLY A 263 -15.34 -16.62 7.22
C GLY A 263 -14.29 -15.51 7.00
N LYS A 264 -13.14 -15.83 6.37
CA LYS A 264 -12.08 -14.87 6.08
C LYS A 264 -12.57 -13.61 5.35
N THR A 265 -13.40 -13.78 4.31
CA THR A 265 -13.93 -12.68 3.48
C THR A 265 -14.79 -11.71 4.28
N ILE A 266 -15.69 -12.24 5.14
CA ILE A 266 -16.52 -11.42 6.02
C ILE A 266 -15.65 -10.65 7.03
N LEU A 267 -14.61 -11.29 7.54
CA LEU A 267 -13.68 -10.63 8.46
C LEU A 267 -12.94 -9.48 7.78
N LEU A 268 -12.47 -9.67 6.56
CA LEU A 268 -11.82 -8.61 5.76
C LEU A 268 -12.77 -7.45 5.46
N GLN A 269 -14.04 -7.73 5.10
CA GLN A 269 -15.07 -6.71 4.90
C GLN A 269 -15.25 -5.84 6.16
N LYS A 270 -15.31 -6.49 7.33
CA LYS A 270 -15.45 -5.79 8.61
C LYS A 270 -14.20 -4.96 8.96
N ILE A 271 -13.00 -5.48 8.72
CA ILE A 271 -11.75 -4.73 8.88
C ILE A 271 -11.74 -3.53 7.94
N ALA A 272 -12.13 -3.71 6.67
CA ALA A 272 -12.20 -2.61 5.70
C ALA A 272 -13.12 -1.49 6.18
N ASN A 273 -14.35 -1.84 6.58
CA ASN A 273 -15.33 -0.86 7.05
C ASN A 273 -14.90 -0.19 8.37
N ALA A 274 -14.26 -0.92 9.28
CA ALA A 274 -13.75 -0.36 10.52
C ALA A 274 -12.64 0.68 10.27
N ILE A 275 -11.71 0.37 9.37
CA ILE A 275 -10.63 1.29 9.00
C ILE A 275 -11.20 2.52 8.28
N SER A 276 -12.10 2.35 7.30
CA SER A 276 -12.73 3.46 6.59
C SER A 276 -13.52 4.37 7.53
N THR A 277 -14.19 3.79 8.54
CA THR A 277 -14.98 4.56 9.52
C THR A 277 -14.11 5.34 10.50
N ASN A 278 -13.10 4.69 11.08
CA ASN A 278 -12.30 5.26 12.16
C ASN A 278 -11.08 6.04 11.67
N HIS A 279 -10.60 5.75 10.45
CA HIS A 279 -9.37 6.29 9.87
C HIS A 279 -9.60 6.79 8.44
N PRO A 280 -10.45 7.80 8.22
CA PRO A 280 -10.75 8.32 6.88
C PRO A 280 -9.55 8.98 6.17
N GLU A 281 -8.49 9.30 6.91
CA GLU A 281 -7.22 9.79 6.38
C GLU A 281 -6.42 8.72 5.61
N VAL A 282 -6.71 7.44 5.86
CA VAL A 282 -5.97 6.31 5.31
C VAL A 282 -6.49 5.92 3.93
N LYS A 283 -5.58 5.66 2.99
CA LYS A 283 -5.96 5.11 1.69
C LYS A 283 -6.07 3.59 1.78
N LEU A 284 -7.29 3.08 1.70
CA LEU A 284 -7.58 1.65 1.81
C LEU A 284 -7.73 1.01 0.43
N ILE A 285 -6.99 -0.06 0.18
CA ILE A 285 -7.04 -0.86 -1.05
C ILE A 285 -7.33 -2.32 -0.66
N VAL A 286 -8.36 -2.90 -1.25
CA VAL A 286 -8.64 -4.33 -1.17
C VAL A 286 -8.16 -4.98 -2.46
N LEU A 287 -7.25 -5.95 -2.34
CA LEU A 287 -6.67 -6.67 -3.47
C LEU A 287 -7.08 -8.14 -3.42
N LEU A 288 -7.92 -8.54 -4.36
CA LEU A 288 -8.46 -9.90 -4.48
C LEU A 288 -7.73 -10.64 -5.62
N ILE A 289 -6.98 -11.69 -5.29
CA ILE A 289 -6.17 -12.46 -6.25
C ILE A 289 -6.69 -13.89 -6.35
N ASP A 290 -7.05 -14.31 -7.56
CA ASP A 290 -7.56 -15.65 -7.87
C ASP A 290 -8.80 -15.99 -7.01
N GLU A 291 -9.63 -14.99 -6.70
CA GLU A 291 -10.90 -15.16 -5.99
C GLU A 291 -12.08 -15.24 -6.99
N ARG A 292 -13.26 -15.61 -6.49
CA ARG A 292 -14.44 -15.79 -7.32
C ARG A 292 -15.10 -14.47 -7.67
N PRO A 293 -15.67 -14.31 -8.89
CA PRO A 293 -16.35 -13.07 -9.28
C PRO A 293 -17.50 -12.66 -8.34
N GLU A 294 -18.24 -13.64 -7.80
CA GLU A 294 -19.29 -13.36 -6.82
C GLU A 294 -18.76 -12.80 -5.49
N GLU A 295 -17.57 -13.25 -5.04
CA GLU A 295 -16.90 -12.73 -3.82
C GLU A 295 -16.36 -11.31 -4.06
N VAL A 296 -15.89 -11.02 -5.28
CA VAL A 296 -15.48 -9.65 -5.68
C VAL A 296 -16.68 -8.71 -5.63
N THR A 297 -17.78 -9.05 -6.27
CA THR A 297 -19.01 -8.24 -6.27
C THR A 297 -19.56 -8.03 -4.85
N GLU A 298 -19.47 -9.06 -4.00
CA GLU A 298 -19.90 -8.96 -2.61
C GLU A 298 -18.99 -7.98 -1.82
N MET A 299 -17.68 -8.02 -2.05
CA MET A 299 -16.73 -7.09 -1.44
C MET A 299 -17.02 -5.65 -1.87
N GLU A 300 -17.17 -5.38 -3.17
CA GLU A 300 -17.51 -4.05 -3.70
C GLU A 300 -18.80 -3.47 -3.12
N ARG A 301 -19.83 -4.32 -2.93
CA ARG A 301 -21.13 -3.86 -2.41
C ARG A 301 -21.17 -3.65 -0.90
N LYS A 302 -20.30 -4.34 -0.15
CA LYS A 302 -20.32 -4.32 1.33
C LYS A 302 -19.24 -3.45 1.94
N THR A 303 -18.30 -2.97 1.16
CA THR A 303 -17.30 -1.99 1.59
C THR A 303 -17.77 -0.57 1.29
N ALA A 304 -17.26 0.40 2.03
CA ALA A 304 -17.55 1.81 1.84
C ALA A 304 -17.07 2.31 0.46
N ASP A 305 -17.69 3.36 -0.07
CA ASP A 305 -17.42 3.89 -1.43
C ASP A 305 -16.00 4.46 -1.61
N ASP A 306 -15.32 4.80 -0.53
CA ASP A 306 -13.94 5.32 -0.52
C ASP A 306 -12.88 4.20 -0.58
N VAL A 307 -13.30 2.94 -0.40
CA VAL A 307 -12.45 1.76 -0.49
C VAL A 307 -12.21 1.38 -1.95
N GLU A 308 -10.96 1.31 -2.33
CA GLU A 308 -10.59 0.88 -3.68
C GLU A 308 -10.49 -0.65 -3.74
N VAL A 309 -11.45 -1.30 -4.40
CA VAL A 309 -11.46 -2.76 -4.60
C VAL A 309 -10.84 -3.08 -5.96
N ILE A 310 -9.74 -3.82 -5.97
CA ILE A 310 -9.02 -4.26 -7.16
C ILE A 310 -8.98 -5.78 -7.16
N SER A 311 -9.30 -6.39 -8.29
CA SER A 311 -9.40 -7.84 -8.39
C SER A 311 -8.73 -8.40 -9.63
N SER A 312 -8.32 -9.66 -9.52
CA SER A 312 -8.00 -10.53 -10.65
C SER A 312 -8.55 -11.90 -10.32
N THR A 313 -9.62 -12.26 -11.00
CA THR A 313 -10.46 -13.44 -10.71
C THR A 313 -9.81 -14.74 -11.22
N PHE A 314 -10.29 -15.89 -10.75
CA PHE A 314 -9.69 -17.21 -11.02
C PHE A 314 -9.69 -17.62 -12.51
N ASP A 315 -10.51 -17.00 -13.34
CA ASP A 315 -10.59 -17.20 -14.79
C ASP A 315 -9.49 -16.46 -15.56
N GLU A 316 -8.73 -15.59 -14.88
CA GLU A 316 -7.62 -14.86 -15.48
C GLU A 316 -6.28 -15.62 -15.35
N PRO A 317 -5.34 -15.39 -16.29
CA PRO A 317 -4.03 -16.04 -16.24
C PRO A 317 -3.16 -15.52 -15.09
N ALA A 318 -2.25 -16.37 -14.59
CA ALA A 318 -1.33 -16.05 -13.48
C ALA A 318 -0.51 -14.77 -13.69
N ALA A 319 -0.09 -14.49 -14.92
CA ALA A 319 0.61 -13.25 -15.28
C ALA A 319 -0.18 -11.98 -14.90
N ARG A 320 -1.51 -12.00 -15.06
CA ARG A 320 -2.37 -10.89 -14.66
C ARG A 320 -2.42 -10.69 -13.15
N HIS A 321 -2.52 -11.78 -12.38
CA HIS A 321 -2.46 -11.71 -10.93
C HIS A 321 -1.19 -11.01 -10.45
N CYS A 322 -0.05 -11.40 -11.04
CA CYS A 322 1.25 -10.80 -10.74
C CYS A 322 1.32 -9.31 -11.15
N GLN A 323 0.79 -8.96 -12.34
CA GLN A 323 0.79 -7.58 -12.84
C GLN A 323 -0.04 -6.66 -11.95
N VAL A 324 -1.28 -7.05 -11.64
CA VAL A 324 -2.18 -6.24 -10.80
C VAL A 324 -1.58 -6.01 -9.41
N ALA A 325 -1.06 -7.07 -8.77
CA ALA A 325 -0.40 -6.96 -7.48
C ALA A 325 0.81 -6.01 -7.52
N ASN A 326 1.61 -6.06 -8.60
CA ASN A 326 2.75 -5.17 -8.76
C ASN A 326 2.34 -3.70 -8.92
N VAL A 327 1.30 -3.40 -9.69
CA VAL A 327 0.80 -2.02 -9.84
C VAL A 327 0.28 -1.48 -8.51
N VAL A 328 -0.49 -2.29 -7.76
CA VAL A 328 -1.03 -1.91 -6.44
C VAL A 328 0.08 -1.58 -5.45
N ILE A 329 1.10 -2.44 -5.34
CA ILE A 329 2.19 -2.19 -4.38
C ILE A 329 3.06 -1.00 -4.79
N GLU A 330 3.29 -0.79 -6.08
CA GLU A 330 4.02 0.39 -6.55
C GLU A 330 3.20 1.67 -6.32
N LYS A 331 1.87 1.65 -6.52
CA LYS A 331 1.00 2.76 -6.14
C LYS A 331 1.09 3.07 -4.65
N ALA A 332 1.00 2.06 -3.79
CA ALA A 332 1.12 2.24 -2.35
C ALA A 332 2.46 2.89 -1.96
N LYS A 333 3.57 2.42 -2.55
CA LYS A 333 4.89 3.03 -2.31
C LYS A 333 4.94 4.50 -2.73
N ARG A 334 4.35 4.85 -3.90
CA ARG A 334 4.31 6.24 -4.37
C ARG A 334 3.49 7.14 -3.43
N LEU A 335 2.38 6.63 -2.90
CA LEU A 335 1.57 7.38 -1.93
C LEU A 335 2.32 7.64 -0.61
N VAL A 336 3.07 6.64 -0.12
CA VAL A 336 3.87 6.78 1.11
C VAL A 336 5.01 7.80 0.94
N GLU A 337 5.62 7.93 -0.25
CA GLU A 337 6.60 8.99 -0.55
C GLU A 337 6.01 10.41 -0.37
N TYR A 338 4.68 10.53 -0.37
CA TYR A 338 3.94 11.76 -0.12
C TYR A 338 3.36 11.86 1.30
N GLY A 339 3.78 10.96 2.19
CA GLY A 339 3.35 10.97 3.60
C GLY A 339 1.96 10.37 3.84
N VAL A 340 1.40 9.66 2.86
CA VAL A 340 0.07 9.03 2.98
C VAL A 340 0.18 7.66 3.64
N ASP A 341 -0.71 7.39 4.59
CA ASP A 341 -0.88 6.05 5.15
C ASP A 341 -1.74 5.19 4.23
N VAL A 342 -1.23 4.01 3.87
CA VAL A 342 -1.90 3.06 2.98
C VAL A 342 -2.12 1.74 3.69
N VAL A 343 -3.35 1.22 3.59
CA VAL A 343 -3.68 -0.14 4.04
C VAL A 343 -4.04 -1.00 2.83
N ILE A 344 -3.43 -2.18 2.73
CA ILE A 344 -3.75 -3.18 1.70
C ILE A 344 -4.31 -4.41 2.39
N LEU A 345 -5.56 -4.78 2.04
CA LEU A 345 -6.17 -6.03 2.43
C LEU A 345 -6.03 -7.01 1.26
N LEU A 346 -5.16 -8.01 1.39
CA LEU A 346 -4.86 -8.97 0.32
C LEU A 346 -5.54 -10.32 0.58
N ASP A 347 -6.42 -10.73 -0.29
CA ASP A 347 -7.02 -12.07 -0.32
C ASP A 347 -6.72 -12.75 -1.66
N SER A 348 -5.74 -13.67 -1.77
CA SER A 348 -4.85 -14.19 -0.73
C SER A 348 -3.38 -14.17 -1.15
N ILE A 349 -2.48 -14.07 -0.17
CA ILE A 349 -1.04 -14.14 -0.43
C ILE A 349 -0.62 -15.54 -0.90
N THR A 350 -1.32 -16.59 -0.47
CA THR A 350 -1.08 -17.96 -0.91
C THR A 350 -1.30 -18.09 -2.40
N ARG A 351 -2.38 -17.51 -2.93
CA ARG A 351 -2.71 -17.55 -4.36
C ARG A 351 -1.78 -16.67 -5.17
N LEU A 352 -1.41 -15.48 -4.65
CA LEU A 352 -0.39 -14.64 -5.27
C LEU A 352 0.96 -15.36 -5.38
N ALA A 353 1.37 -16.09 -4.34
CA ALA A 353 2.60 -16.88 -4.36
C ALA A 353 2.53 -18.04 -5.37
N ARG A 354 1.37 -18.70 -5.49
CA ARG A 354 1.14 -19.73 -6.52
C ARG A 354 1.23 -19.15 -7.94
N ALA A 355 0.65 -17.97 -8.17
CA ALA A 355 0.73 -17.28 -9.46
C ALA A 355 2.19 -16.98 -9.85
N HIS A 356 2.98 -16.45 -8.92
CA HIS A 356 4.40 -16.23 -9.13
C HIS A 356 5.17 -17.52 -9.37
N ASN A 357 4.80 -18.63 -8.72
CA ASN A 357 5.43 -19.93 -8.96
C ASN A 357 5.11 -20.50 -10.36
N THR A 358 3.93 -20.20 -10.88
CA THR A 358 3.53 -20.59 -12.24
C THR A 358 4.25 -19.78 -13.31
N GLU A 359 4.43 -18.47 -13.10
CA GLU A 359 5.07 -17.55 -14.04
C GLU A 359 6.60 -17.63 -14.02
N MET A 360 7.19 -18.15 -12.95
CA MET A 360 8.64 -18.23 -12.83
C MET A 360 9.23 -19.26 -13.81
N PRO A 361 10.24 -18.89 -14.61
CA PRO A 361 11.00 -19.88 -15.38
C PRO A 361 11.62 -20.92 -14.44
N HIS A 362 11.49 -22.18 -14.77
CA HIS A 362 12.01 -23.27 -13.95
C HIS A 362 13.51 -23.15 -13.73
N SER A 363 13.92 -22.89 -12.49
CA SER A 363 15.34 -22.77 -12.11
C SER A 363 16.05 -24.12 -11.96
N GLY A 364 15.29 -25.23 -11.93
CA GLY A 364 15.78 -26.57 -11.59
C GLY A 364 16.01 -26.79 -10.08
N LYS A 365 15.80 -25.76 -9.25
CA LYS A 365 15.92 -25.83 -7.78
C LYS A 365 14.53 -25.77 -7.14
N ILE A 366 13.89 -26.93 -7.08
CA ILE A 366 12.55 -27.06 -6.51
C ILE A 366 12.66 -27.39 -5.03
N LEU A 367 12.00 -26.60 -4.19
CA LEU A 367 11.82 -26.82 -2.76
C LEU A 367 10.71 -27.87 -2.50
N THR A 368 10.58 -28.31 -1.26
CA THR A 368 9.48 -29.17 -0.82
C THR A 368 8.14 -28.54 -1.23
N GLY A 369 7.18 -29.36 -1.63
CA GLY A 369 5.86 -28.87 -2.09
C GLY A 369 5.79 -28.34 -3.52
N GLY A 370 6.88 -28.45 -4.32
CA GLY A 370 6.87 -28.03 -5.73
C GLY A 370 7.04 -26.51 -5.94
N VAL A 371 7.59 -25.82 -4.96
CA VAL A 371 7.88 -24.37 -5.03
C VAL A 371 9.25 -24.14 -5.62
N ASP A 372 9.39 -23.34 -6.66
CA ASP A 372 10.69 -22.90 -7.16
C ASP A 372 11.38 -21.98 -6.15
N ALA A 373 12.67 -22.15 -5.93
CA ALA A 373 13.44 -21.38 -4.94
C ALA A 373 13.38 -19.86 -5.16
N GLY A 374 13.20 -19.41 -6.42
CA GLY A 374 13.06 -17.99 -6.78
C GLY A 374 11.64 -17.45 -6.70
N ALA A 375 10.62 -18.31 -6.74
CA ALA A 375 9.21 -17.92 -6.86
C ALA A 375 8.70 -17.06 -5.70
N MET A 376 9.23 -17.31 -4.49
CA MET A 376 8.81 -16.59 -3.27
C MET A 376 9.42 -15.19 -3.15
N GLN A 377 10.38 -14.82 -4.00
CA GLN A 377 11.11 -13.56 -3.85
C GLN A 377 10.18 -12.33 -4.05
N GLN A 378 9.39 -12.33 -5.11
CA GLN A 378 8.49 -11.20 -5.40
C GLN A 378 7.33 -11.09 -4.38
N PRO A 379 6.60 -12.17 -4.03
CA PRO A 379 5.60 -12.13 -2.97
C PRO A 379 6.15 -11.68 -1.61
N LYS A 380 7.38 -12.09 -1.26
CA LYS A 380 8.07 -11.61 -0.05
C LYS A 380 8.41 -10.12 -0.13
N LYS A 381 8.83 -9.60 -1.29
CA LYS A 381 9.06 -8.18 -1.50
C LYS A 381 7.75 -7.39 -1.38
N PHE A 382 6.65 -7.93 -1.91
CA PHE A 382 5.32 -7.34 -1.76
C PHE A 382 4.95 -7.21 -0.28
N PHE A 383 4.94 -8.31 0.46
CA PHE A 383 4.58 -8.32 1.88
C PHE A 383 5.59 -7.55 2.75
N GLY A 384 6.86 -7.63 2.42
CA GLY A 384 7.95 -6.90 3.10
C GLY A 384 7.95 -5.39 2.84
N ALA A 385 7.16 -4.90 1.88
CA ALA A 385 6.98 -3.46 1.68
C ALA A 385 6.19 -2.81 2.83
N ALA A 386 5.41 -3.60 3.59
CA ALA A 386 4.70 -3.09 4.75
C ALA A 386 5.69 -2.64 5.83
N ARG A 387 5.67 -1.34 6.11
CA ARG A 387 6.50 -0.65 7.10
C ARG A 387 5.94 0.72 7.44
N ASN A 388 6.22 1.18 8.64
CA ASN A 388 6.13 2.58 8.99
C ASN A 388 7.42 3.29 8.58
N VAL A 389 7.37 4.55 8.18
CA VAL A 389 8.55 5.30 7.75
C VAL A 389 8.73 6.61 8.52
N GLU A 390 9.97 6.97 8.72
CA GLU A 390 10.34 8.24 9.35
C GLU A 390 9.90 9.41 8.47
N GLY A 391 9.36 10.45 9.07
CA GLY A 391 8.86 11.62 8.34
C GLY A 391 7.42 11.52 7.86
N GLY A 392 6.74 10.42 8.09
CA GLY A 392 5.32 10.22 7.79
C GLY A 392 5.03 9.23 6.65
N GLY A 393 3.81 8.72 6.67
CA GLY A 393 3.34 7.69 5.76
C GLY A 393 3.69 6.26 6.21
N SER A 394 2.85 5.32 5.85
CA SER A 394 3.06 3.90 6.15
C SER A 394 2.38 3.00 5.11
N ILE A 395 2.89 1.78 4.94
CA ILE A 395 2.17 0.69 4.28
C ILE A 395 1.86 -0.37 5.32
N THR A 396 0.59 -0.65 5.53
CA THR A 396 0.09 -1.76 6.34
C THR A 396 -0.50 -2.81 5.43
N ILE A 397 -0.14 -4.08 5.60
CA ILE A 397 -0.68 -5.16 4.79
C ILE A 397 -1.30 -6.22 5.69
N PHE A 398 -2.59 -6.49 5.50
CA PHE A 398 -3.27 -7.68 6.00
C PHE A 398 -3.42 -8.66 4.86
N ALA A 399 -2.73 -9.78 4.94
CA ALA A 399 -2.77 -10.81 3.93
C ALA A 399 -3.38 -12.11 4.47
N THR A 400 -4.33 -12.67 3.76
CA THR A 400 -4.85 -14.00 4.11
C THR A 400 -3.90 -15.08 3.64
N ALA A 401 -3.55 -15.99 4.55
CA ALA A 401 -2.77 -17.18 4.27
C ALA A 401 -3.65 -18.41 4.44
N LEU A 402 -3.75 -19.21 3.38
CA LEU A 402 -4.57 -20.43 3.38
C LEU A 402 -3.78 -21.58 3.98
N ILE A 403 -4.36 -22.25 4.98
CA ILE A 403 -3.81 -23.46 5.61
C ILE A 403 -4.83 -24.60 5.56
N ASP A 404 -4.40 -25.82 5.86
CA ASP A 404 -5.26 -27.02 5.90
C ASP A 404 -6.00 -27.27 4.58
N THR A 405 -5.38 -26.90 3.46
CA THR A 405 -5.92 -27.11 2.10
C THR A 405 -5.61 -28.51 1.56
N GLY A 406 -4.78 -29.28 2.25
CA GLY A 406 -4.23 -30.55 1.78
C GLY A 406 -3.07 -30.40 0.78
N SER A 407 -2.65 -29.17 0.49
CA SER A 407 -1.53 -28.86 -0.41
C SER A 407 -0.25 -28.61 0.36
N LYS A 408 0.78 -29.44 0.14
CA LYS A 408 2.13 -29.21 0.70
C LYS A 408 2.76 -27.89 0.23
N MET A 409 2.35 -27.39 -0.93
CA MET A 409 2.79 -26.09 -1.43
C MET A 409 2.32 -24.97 -0.50
N ASP A 410 1.07 -25.00 -0.05
CA ASP A 410 0.49 -23.95 0.81
C ASP A 410 1.14 -23.95 2.19
N GLU A 411 1.50 -25.14 2.71
CA GLU A 411 2.24 -25.25 3.97
C GLU A 411 3.61 -24.56 3.88
N VAL A 412 4.35 -24.80 2.79
CA VAL A 412 5.63 -24.13 2.54
C VAL A 412 5.46 -22.62 2.38
N ILE A 413 4.47 -22.19 1.60
CA ILE A 413 4.16 -20.77 1.41
C ILE A 413 3.84 -20.12 2.75
N PHE A 414 3.00 -20.73 3.58
CA PHE A 414 2.65 -20.21 4.90
C PHE A 414 3.87 -20.03 5.79
N GLU A 415 4.74 -21.05 5.93
CA GLU A 415 5.94 -20.96 6.77
C GLU A 415 6.90 -19.86 6.29
N GLU A 416 7.03 -19.65 4.98
CA GLU A 416 7.85 -18.58 4.40
C GLU A 416 7.33 -17.19 4.75
N PHE A 417 6.00 -16.99 4.78
CA PHE A 417 5.40 -15.69 5.15
C PHE A 417 5.30 -15.47 6.66
N LYS A 418 5.11 -16.52 7.44
CA LYS A 418 5.13 -16.49 8.91
C LYS A 418 6.45 -15.92 9.44
N ALA A 419 7.57 -16.28 8.82
CA ALA A 419 8.87 -15.71 9.17
C ALA A 419 8.97 -14.20 8.88
N THR A 420 8.22 -13.70 7.89
CA THR A 420 8.24 -12.30 7.45
C THR A 420 7.24 -11.41 8.22
N GLY A 421 6.11 -11.99 8.64
CA GLY A 421 5.04 -11.31 9.37
C GLY A 421 5.45 -10.88 10.78
N ASN A 422 4.75 -9.86 11.31
CA ASN A 422 4.90 -9.40 12.69
C ASN A 422 3.54 -9.32 13.44
N MET A 423 2.48 -9.88 12.84
CA MET A 423 1.16 -10.07 13.46
C MET A 423 0.51 -11.29 12.81
N GLU A 424 -0.08 -12.16 13.62
CA GLU A 424 -0.81 -13.34 13.17
C GLU A 424 -2.18 -13.39 13.81
N LEU A 425 -3.23 -13.50 12.97
CA LEU A 425 -4.61 -13.72 13.40
C LEU A 425 -5.05 -15.09 12.86
N HIS A 426 -5.14 -16.07 13.74
CA HIS A 426 -5.51 -17.43 13.41
C HIS A 426 -7.01 -17.64 13.49
N LEU A 427 -7.60 -18.22 12.43
CA LEU A 427 -8.98 -18.69 12.42
C LEU A 427 -9.02 -20.20 12.69
N ASP A 428 -10.00 -20.66 13.45
CA ASP A 428 -10.15 -22.06 13.83
C ASP A 428 -11.47 -22.64 13.30
N ARG A 429 -11.36 -23.75 12.57
CA ARG A 429 -12.51 -24.46 12.02
C ARG A 429 -13.43 -25.04 13.09
N ARG A 430 -12.91 -25.44 14.26
CA ARG A 430 -13.71 -25.98 15.37
C ARG A 430 -14.75 -24.98 15.88
N LEU A 431 -14.45 -23.69 15.86
CA LEU A 431 -15.43 -22.62 16.17
C LEU A 431 -16.54 -22.55 15.12
N VAL A 432 -16.17 -22.64 13.84
CA VAL A 432 -17.13 -22.63 12.73
C VAL A 432 -18.08 -23.82 12.79
N ASP A 433 -17.56 -25.01 13.07
CA ASP A 433 -18.35 -26.23 13.19
C ASP A 433 -19.42 -26.08 14.30
N LYS A 434 -19.12 -25.33 15.36
CA LYS A 434 -20.04 -24.96 16.45
C LYS A 434 -20.85 -23.68 16.19
N ARG A 435 -20.70 -23.04 15.02
CA ARG A 435 -21.39 -21.78 14.65
C ARG A 435 -21.02 -20.59 15.56
N ILE A 436 -19.81 -20.57 16.08
CA ILE A 436 -19.29 -19.48 16.93
C ILE A 436 -18.49 -18.51 16.06
N TRP A 437 -18.89 -17.25 16.07
CA TRP A 437 -18.24 -16.16 15.32
C TRP A 437 -17.89 -14.99 16.26
N PRO A 438 -16.72 -14.34 16.08
CA PRO A 438 -15.67 -14.66 15.09
C PRO A 438 -14.97 -15.98 15.41
N ALA A 439 -14.51 -16.68 14.38
CA ALA A 439 -13.82 -17.95 14.51
C ALA A 439 -12.32 -17.77 14.84
N ILE A 440 -11.98 -16.88 15.77
CA ILE A 440 -10.60 -16.49 16.09
C ILE A 440 -10.04 -17.42 17.19
N ASP A 441 -8.91 -18.04 16.92
CA ASP A 441 -8.12 -18.72 17.94
C ASP A 441 -7.29 -17.68 18.72
N ILE A 442 -7.75 -17.32 19.89
CA ILE A 442 -7.14 -16.31 20.75
C ILE A 442 -5.72 -16.70 21.18
N SER A 443 -5.51 -17.98 21.45
CA SER A 443 -4.24 -18.49 21.99
C SER A 443 -3.11 -18.46 20.95
N ARG A 444 -3.45 -18.69 19.68
CA ARG A 444 -2.48 -18.68 18.58
C ARG A 444 -2.30 -17.31 17.93
N SER A 445 -3.20 -16.38 18.20
CA SER A 445 -3.19 -15.04 17.63
C SER A 445 -2.39 -14.06 18.46
N GLY A 446 -1.70 -13.11 17.83
CA GLY A 446 -0.93 -12.10 18.53
C GLY A 446 -0.15 -11.16 17.63
N THR A 447 0.29 -10.05 18.19
CA THR A 447 1.13 -9.04 17.54
C THR A 447 2.51 -9.01 18.19
N ARG A 448 3.57 -9.02 17.39
CA ARG A 448 4.93 -8.84 17.91
C ARG A 448 5.13 -7.39 18.29
N ARG A 449 5.75 -7.16 19.45
CA ARG A 449 6.01 -5.83 20.01
C ARG A 449 4.75 -5.01 20.24
N GLU A 450 3.69 -5.67 20.74
CA GLU A 450 2.44 -5.01 21.09
C GLU A 450 2.60 -3.92 22.17
N GLU A 451 3.72 -3.94 22.92
CA GLU A 451 4.12 -2.92 23.86
C GLU A 451 4.36 -1.53 23.24
N LEU A 452 4.55 -1.45 21.91
CA LEU A 452 4.66 -0.18 21.19
C LEU A 452 3.30 0.41 20.79
N LEU A 453 2.25 -0.42 20.83
CA LEU A 453 0.90 -0.07 20.37
C LEU A 453 -0.08 0.15 21.51
N LEU A 454 0.21 -0.40 22.69
CA LEU A 454 -0.64 -0.35 23.88
C LEU A 454 0.05 0.49 24.96
N ASP A 455 -0.71 1.29 25.69
CA ASP A 455 -0.18 1.93 26.87
C ASP A 455 0.14 0.90 27.97
N GLU A 456 0.98 1.26 28.93
CA GLU A 456 1.48 0.34 29.96
C GLU A 456 0.35 -0.26 30.82
N ARG A 457 -0.75 0.49 31.05
CA ARG A 457 -1.89 0.04 31.84
C ARG A 457 -2.73 -0.94 31.03
N GLU A 458 -3.06 -0.58 29.80
CA GLU A 458 -3.78 -1.44 28.86
C GLU A 458 -3.03 -2.75 28.64
N LEU A 459 -1.73 -2.69 28.42
CA LEU A 459 -0.86 -3.87 28.21
C LEU A 459 -0.91 -4.85 29.38
N LYS A 460 -0.85 -4.35 30.63
CA LYS A 460 -0.96 -5.18 31.85
C LYS A 460 -2.31 -5.89 31.92
N LEU A 461 -3.39 -5.21 31.57
CA LEU A 461 -4.75 -5.78 31.58
C LEU A 461 -4.93 -6.82 30.46
N VAL A 462 -4.44 -6.53 29.26
CA VAL A 462 -4.44 -7.48 28.14
C VAL A 462 -3.63 -8.74 28.46
N TYR A 463 -2.47 -8.62 29.13
CA TYR A 463 -1.71 -9.79 29.56
C TYR A 463 -2.43 -10.64 30.61
N ARG A 464 -3.15 -10.02 31.53
CA ARG A 464 -4.02 -10.77 32.46
C ARG A 464 -5.14 -11.49 31.73
N LEU A 465 -5.82 -10.80 30.82
CA LEU A 465 -6.86 -11.38 29.98
C LEU A 465 -6.34 -12.59 29.21
N ARG A 466 -5.21 -12.48 28.53
CA ARG A 466 -4.59 -13.56 27.76
C ARG A 466 -4.23 -14.76 28.65
N ARG A 467 -3.74 -14.52 29.87
CA ARG A 467 -3.41 -15.59 30.82
C ARG A 467 -4.65 -16.40 31.17
N VAL A 468 -5.76 -15.74 31.48
CA VAL A 468 -7.03 -16.42 31.80
C VAL A 468 -7.57 -17.18 30.59
N LEU A 469 -7.54 -16.56 29.40
CA LEU A 469 -8.04 -17.20 28.17
C LEU A 469 -7.17 -18.35 27.70
N SER A 470 -5.86 -18.34 27.99
CA SER A 470 -4.94 -19.42 27.60
C SER A 470 -5.14 -20.73 28.38
N GLU A 471 -5.80 -20.69 29.52
CA GLU A 471 -6.14 -21.88 30.32
C GLU A 471 -7.39 -22.60 29.81
N LEU A 472 -8.16 -21.94 28.91
CA LEU A 472 -9.40 -22.44 28.33
C LEU A 472 -9.16 -23.06 26.95
N ASN A 473 -10.05 -23.97 26.55
CA ASN A 473 -10.02 -24.39 25.14
C ASN A 473 -10.50 -23.24 24.21
N PRO A 474 -10.13 -23.22 22.92
CA PRO A 474 -10.44 -22.12 22.02
C PRO A 474 -11.93 -21.74 21.95
N VAL A 475 -12.82 -22.72 22.09
CA VAL A 475 -14.28 -22.50 22.05
C VAL A 475 -14.76 -21.75 23.29
N GLU A 476 -14.38 -22.24 24.44
CA GLU A 476 -14.74 -21.64 25.75
C GLU A 476 -14.13 -20.24 25.89
N ALA A 477 -12.89 -20.05 25.42
CA ALA A 477 -12.22 -18.75 25.45
C ALA A 477 -12.99 -17.70 24.64
N VAL A 478 -13.42 -18.02 23.42
CA VAL A 478 -14.19 -17.08 22.57
C VAL A 478 -15.57 -16.82 23.14
N GLU A 479 -16.28 -17.86 23.63
CA GLU A 479 -17.61 -17.71 24.22
C GLU A 479 -17.58 -16.86 25.50
N LEU A 480 -16.60 -17.10 26.39
CA LEU A 480 -16.39 -16.30 27.58
C LEU A 480 -16.12 -14.84 27.23
N LEU A 481 -15.17 -14.59 26.32
CA LEU A 481 -14.82 -13.24 25.92
C LEU A 481 -16.02 -12.51 25.30
N LYS A 482 -16.75 -13.13 24.38
CA LYS A 482 -17.97 -12.58 23.79
C LYS A 482 -19.04 -12.24 24.84
N SER A 483 -19.30 -13.17 25.76
CA SER A 483 -20.33 -12.96 26.80
C SER A 483 -20.00 -11.81 27.74
N ARG A 484 -18.71 -11.57 27.98
CA ARG A 484 -18.23 -10.46 28.80
C ARG A 484 -18.24 -9.14 28.03
N LEU A 485 -17.72 -9.12 26.80
CA LEU A 485 -17.72 -7.95 25.93
C LEU A 485 -19.12 -7.43 25.62
N ALA A 486 -20.10 -8.32 25.45
CA ALA A 486 -21.50 -7.94 25.20
C ALA A 486 -22.13 -7.15 26.36
N LYS A 487 -21.57 -7.20 27.57
CA LYS A 487 -22.02 -6.44 28.74
C LYS A 487 -21.43 -5.05 28.86
N CYS A 488 -20.40 -4.75 28.05
CA CYS A 488 -19.65 -3.49 28.08
C CYS A 488 -19.76 -2.80 26.74
N ARG A 489 -19.85 -1.48 26.74
CA ARG A 489 -19.97 -0.69 25.50
C ARG A 489 -18.66 -0.59 24.75
N THR A 490 -17.54 -0.50 25.46
CA THR A 490 -16.21 -0.34 24.87
C THR A 490 -15.20 -1.33 25.42
N ASN A 491 -14.08 -1.53 24.72
CA ASN A 491 -12.97 -2.34 25.19
C ASN A 491 -12.30 -1.74 26.44
N ALA A 492 -12.23 -0.42 26.52
CA ALA A 492 -11.68 0.27 27.68
C ALA A 492 -12.55 -0.01 28.93
N GLU A 493 -13.88 0.09 28.81
CA GLU A 493 -14.81 -0.27 29.90
C GLU A 493 -14.65 -1.73 30.31
N PHE A 494 -14.55 -2.65 29.36
CA PHE A 494 -14.35 -4.07 29.62
C PHE A 494 -13.04 -4.32 30.38
N LEU A 495 -11.92 -3.76 29.95
CA LEU A 495 -10.63 -3.93 30.62
C LEU A 495 -10.63 -3.35 32.04
N LEU A 496 -11.31 -2.22 32.27
CA LEU A 496 -11.45 -1.64 33.60
C LEU A 496 -12.31 -2.51 34.55
N THR A 497 -13.37 -3.14 34.04
CA THR A 497 -14.22 -4.04 34.85
C THR A 497 -13.50 -5.32 35.25
N MET A 498 -12.47 -5.77 34.54
CA MET A 498 -11.64 -6.92 34.91
C MET A 498 -10.73 -6.67 36.12
N ASN A 499 -10.59 -5.44 36.56
CA ASN A 499 -9.69 -5.06 37.66
C ASN A 499 -10.37 -5.09 39.04
N ILE A 500 -11.65 -5.48 39.12
CA ILE A 500 -12.49 -5.41 40.33
C ILE A 500 -12.58 -6.77 41.02
N ASP A 501 -12.11 -7.86 40.43
CA ASP A 501 -12.02 -9.20 40.99
C ASP A 501 -10.52 -9.64 40.99
#